data_1b56364342fa5293d454a24fe86ebb25
#
_entry.id   1b56364342fa5293d454a24fe86ebb25
#
_cell.length_a   1.000
_cell.length_b   1.000
_cell.length_c   1.000
_cell.angle_alpha   90.00
_cell.angle_beta   90.00
_cell.angle_gamma   90.00
#
_symmetry.space_group_name_H-M   'P 1'
#
loop_
_entity.id
_entity.type
_entity.pdbx_description
1 polymer ?
#
loop_
_entity_poly.entity_id
_entity_poly.type
_entity_poly.pdbx_seq_one_letter_code
_entity_poly.pdbx_strand_id
1 'polypeptide(L)'
;LAVNAALTGHLVLSTLHTNNAAGALPRLLDMKVEPFLMASTVNLLVAQRLVRRLCTSCRKQATLTPQLQASLKRLVKMDELLVLLQRLKLVPTAATWETVALYEPVGCNVCSGGYKGRVGVYEFLEVTPQLQPLITATTTSQQLEDAARKQQGMITMLEDGLSKVVTGLTTMEEVLRVATE
;
A
#
# COMPACT_ATOMS: atom_id res chain seq x y z
N LEU A 1 2.23 28.55 0.38
CA LEU A 1 3.05 28.71 1.61
C LEU A 1 3.97 27.51 1.85
N ALA A 2 3.47 26.29 1.93
CA ALA A 2 4.25 25.05 2.18
C ALA A 2 5.38 24.84 1.15
N VAL A 3 5.10 25.00 -0.14
CA VAL A 3 6.08 24.86 -1.22
C VAL A 3 7.20 25.90 -1.08
N ASN A 4 6.87 27.17 -0.77
CA ASN A 4 7.87 28.20 -0.57
C ASN A 4 8.78 27.92 0.64
N ALA A 5 8.22 27.38 1.72
CA ALA A 5 9.01 26.94 2.87
C ALA A 5 9.95 25.79 2.50
N ALA A 6 9.48 24.82 1.72
CA ALA A 6 10.30 23.71 1.23
C ALA A 6 11.46 24.20 0.33
N LEU A 7 11.22 25.15 -0.56
CA LEU A 7 12.24 25.76 -1.41
C LEU A 7 13.34 26.48 -0.61
N THR A 8 13.02 27.01 0.58
CA THR A 8 13.99 27.65 1.47
C THR A 8 14.66 26.67 2.43
N GLY A 9 14.53 25.37 2.22
CA GLY A 9 15.22 24.31 2.97
C GLY A 9 14.51 23.85 4.23
N HIS A 10 13.26 24.27 4.48
CA HIS A 10 12.49 23.79 5.62
C HIS A 10 11.92 22.39 5.35
N LEU A 11 11.95 21.52 6.35
CA LEU A 11 11.20 20.27 6.33
C LEU A 11 9.70 20.59 6.49
N VAL A 12 8.92 20.24 5.49
CA VAL A 12 7.46 20.43 5.50
C VAL A 12 6.77 19.07 5.51
N LEU A 13 5.88 18.88 6.47
CA LEU A 13 4.97 17.74 6.55
C LEU A 13 3.55 18.26 6.39
N SER A 14 2.78 17.63 5.50
CA SER A 14 1.39 18.01 5.21
C SER A 14 0.55 16.79 4.91
N THR A 15 -0.76 16.95 4.91
CA THR A 15 -1.72 15.89 4.56
C THR A 15 -2.60 16.32 3.39
N LEU A 16 -2.94 15.36 2.53
CA LEU A 16 -3.87 15.51 1.42
C LEU A 16 -4.92 14.41 1.49
N HIS A 17 -6.11 14.71 0.99
CA HIS A 17 -7.18 13.70 0.88
C HIS A 17 -7.09 13.04 -0.50
N THR A 18 -6.39 11.89 -0.55
CA THR A 18 -6.21 11.09 -1.77
C THR A 18 -6.29 9.60 -1.43
N ASN A 19 -6.64 8.78 -2.41
CA ASN A 19 -6.81 7.34 -2.19
C ASN A 19 -5.48 6.57 -2.23
N ASN A 20 -4.49 7.07 -2.98
CA ASN A 20 -3.15 6.48 -3.10
C ASN A 20 -2.07 7.57 -3.13
N ALA A 21 -0.81 7.20 -3.05
CA ALA A 21 0.31 8.14 -3.01
C ALA A 21 0.44 8.93 -4.32
N ALA A 22 0.38 8.26 -5.47
CA ALA A 22 0.50 8.91 -6.78
C ALA A 22 -0.62 9.93 -7.04
N GLY A 23 -1.82 9.71 -6.50
CA GLY A 23 -2.97 10.62 -6.60
C GLY A 23 -2.77 11.96 -5.88
N ALA A 24 -1.77 12.08 -5.02
CA ALA A 24 -1.46 13.36 -4.37
C ALA A 24 -0.95 14.41 -5.38
N LEU A 25 -0.29 14.00 -6.46
CA LEU A 25 0.26 14.94 -7.45
C LEU A 25 -0.83 15.65 -8.27
N PRO A 26 -1.82 14.95 -8.88
CA PRO A 26 -2.96 15.63 -9.48
C PRO A 26 -3.68 16.56 -8.49
N ARG A 27 -3.80 16.16 -7.24
CA ARG A 27 -4.43 16.99 -6.22
C ARG A 27 -3.67 18.29 -5.96
N LEU A 28 -2.34 18.25 -5.94
CA LEU A 28 -1.51 19.46 -5.85
C LEU A 28 -1.65 20.35 -7.09
N LEU A 29 -1.78 19.75 -8.29
CA LEU A 29 -2.07 20.49 -9.54
C LEU A 29 -3.41 21.22 -9.45
N ASP A 30 -4.47 20.57 -8.96
CA ASP A 30 -5.78 21.19 -8.73
C ASP A 30 -5.70 22.39 -7.78
N MET A 31 -4.78 22.32 -6.80
CA MET A 31 -4.45 23.40 -5.87
C MET A 31 -3.54 24.47 -6.47
N LYS A 32 -3.29 24.44 -7.80
CA LYS A 32 -2.47 25.39 -8.54
C LYS A 32 -0.99 25.41 -8.14
N VAL A 33 -0.46 24.29 -7.68
CA VAL A 33 0.98 24.12 -7.49
C VAL A 33 1.62 23.84 -8.86
N GLU A 34 2.64 24.59 -9.20
CA GLU A 34 3.37 24.45 -10.46
C GLU A 34 4.10 23.10 -10.54
N PRO A 35 4.04 22.38 -11.66
CA PRO A 35 4.65 21.04 -11.79
C PRO A 35 6.14 21.00 -11.45
N PHE A 36 6.92 22.01 -11.89
CA PHE A 36 8.35 22.06 -11.64
C PHE A 36 8.67 22.29 -10.14
N LEU A 37 7.79 23.00 -9.43
CA LEU A 37 7.93 23.18 -7.98
C LEU A 37 7.64 21.89 -7.24
N MET A 38 6.62 21.13 -7.67
CA MET A 38 6.35 19.80 -7.10
C MET A 38 7.54 18.86 -7.30
N ALA A 39 8.07 18.81 -8.52
CA ALA A 39 9.22 17.95 -8.85
C ALA A 39 10.47 18.25 -8.02
N SER A 40 10.65 19.54 -7.59
CA SER A 40 11.82 19.97 -6.83
C SER A 40 11.61 19.98 -5.31
N THR A 41 10.38 19.99 -4.81
CA THR A 41 10.09 20.15 -3.37
C THR A 41 9.44 18.93 -2.72
N VAL A 42 8.73 18.13 -3.48
CA VAL A 42 8.12 16.88 -2.97
C VAL A 42 9.19 15.79 -2.95
N ASN A 43 9.49 15.26 -1.78
CA ASN A 43 10.48 14.19 -1.63
C ASN A 43 9.82 12.82 -1.47
N LEU A 44 8.70 12.77 -0.75
CA LEU A 44 8.02 11.52 -0.42
C LEU A 44 6.52 11.73 -0.33
N LEU A 45 5.77 10.85 -0.95
CA LEU A 45 4.32 10.73 -0.82
C LEU A 45 4.01 9.43 -0.09
N VAL A 46 3.17 9.51 0.93
CA VAL A 46 2.78 8.36 1.75
C VAL A 46 1.26 8.25 1.74
N ALA A 47 0.74 7.15 1.26
CA ALA A 47 -0.66 6.79 1.48
C ALA A 47 -0.78 5.77 2.60
N GLN A 48 -1.84 5.87 3.39
CA GLN A 48 -2.08 5.01 4.54
C GLN A 48 -3.58 4.73 4.70
N ARG A 49 -3.89 3.46 5.03
CA ARG A 49 -5.20 3.04 5.52
C ARG A 49 -5.04 2.22 6.79
N LEU A 50 -6.08 2.15 7.60
CA LEU A 50 -6.11 1.33 8.80
C LEU A 50 -7.03 0.12 8.59
N VAL A 51 -6.49 -1.07 8.85
CA VAL A 51 -7.23 -2.33 8.86
C VAL A 51 -7.32 -2.87 10.29
N ARG A 52 -8.34 -3.66 10.61
CA ARG A 52 -8.45 -4.30 11.91
C ARG A 52 -7.35 -5.35 12.06
N ARG A 53 -6.71 -5.36 13.23
CA ARG A 53 -5.67 -6.34 13.54
C ARG A 53 -6.29 -7.60 14.12
N LEU A 54 -5.89 -8.76 13.59
CA LEU A 54 -6.29 -10.06 14.13
C LEU A 54 -5.84 -10.24 15.58
N CYS A 55 -6.71 -10.80 16.38
CA CYS A 55 -6.38 -11.19 17.75
C CYS A 55 -5.44 -12.39 17.74
N THR A 56 -4.24 -12.21 18.28
CA THR A 56 -3.22 -13.26 18.31
C THR A 56 -3.61 -14.44 19.20
N SER A 57 -4.51 -14.24 20.18
CA SER A 57 -4.95 -15.28 21.11
C SER A 57 -5.96 -16.25 20.53
N CYS A 58 -6.69 -15.87 19.45
CA CYS A 58 -7.78 -16.71 18.95
C CYS A 58 -7.82 -16.84 17.43
N ARG A 59 -6.92 -16.17 16.68
CA ARG A 59 -6.86 -16.38 15.22
C ARG A 59 -6.58 -17.84 14.90
N LYS A 60 -7.25 -18.37 13.87
CA LYS A 60 -7.07 -19.73 13.39
C LYS A 60 -6.43 -19.71 12.01
N GLN A 61 -5.55 -20.67 11.76
CA GLN A 61 -4.96 -20.83 10.43
C GLN A 61 -6.04 -21.31 9.44
N ALA A 62 -6.02 -20.73 8.25
CA ALA A 62 -6.93 -21.02 7.16
C ALA A 62 -6.14 -21.09 5.83
N THR A 63 -6.79 -21.53 4.80
CA THR A 63 -6.25 -21.57 3.43
C THR A 63 -7.01 -20.58 2.54
N LEU A 64 -6.41 -20.21 1.42
CA LEU A 64 -7.04 -19.32 0.45
C LEU A 64 -8.26 -20.01 -0.19
N THR A 65 -9.45 -19.45 0.03
CA THR A 65 -10.68 -19.97 -0.58
C THR A 65 -10.74 -19.63 -2.08
N PRO A 66 -11.44 -20.44 -2.91
CA PRO A 66 -11.61 -20.12 -4.34
C PRO A 66 -12.23 -18.75 -4.60
N GLN A 67 -13.15 -18.29 -3.74
CA GLN A 67 -13.80 -16.99 -3.84
C GLN A 67 -12.80 -15.86 -3.61
N LEU A 68 -11.98 -15.94 -2.55
CA LEU A 68 -10.94 -14.96 -2.26
C LEU A 68 -9.86 -14.95 -3.35
N GLN A 69 -9.48 -16.12 -3.85
CA GLN A 69 -8.54 -16.24 -4.96
C GLN A 69 -9.08 -15.55 -6.22
N ALA A 70 -10.36 -15.77 -6.56
CA ALA A 70 -11.00 -15.10 -7.70
C ALA A 70 -11.04 -13.58 -7.53
N SER A 71 -11.28 -13.07 -6.32
CA SER A 71 -11.26 -11.64 -6.02
C SER A 71 -9.85 -11.06 -6.16
N LEU A 72 -8.83 -11.74 -5.64
CA LEU A 72 -7.44 -11.31 -5.76
C LEU A 72 -6.95 -11.27 -7.21
N LYS A 73 -7.27 -12.29 -8.01
CA LYS A 73 -6.89 -12.35 -9.44
C LYS A 73 -7.37 -11.16 -10.27
N ARG A 74 -8.42 -10.48 -9.82
CA ARG A 74 -8.95 -9.26 -10.47
C ARG A 74 -8.17 -8.00 -10.11
N LEU A 75 -7.47 -8.01 -8.97
CA LEU A 75 -6.81 -6.84 -8.39
C LEU A 75 -5.30 -6.88 -8.54
N VAL A 76 -4.72 -8.08 -8.51
CA VAL A 76 -3.27 -8.28 -8.59
C VAL A 76 -2.93 -9.47 -9.47
N LYS A 77 -1.74 -9.42 -10.03
CA LYS A 77 -1.13 -10.59 -10.69
C LYS A 77 -0.58 -11.51 -9.60
N MET A 78 -1.26 -12.61 -9.38
CA MET A 78 -0.98 -13.55 -8.28
C MET A 78 0.46 -14.06 -8.28
N ASP A 79 1.04 -14.30 -9.46
CA ASP A 79 2.42 -14.81 -9.58
C ASP A 79 3.44 -13.73 -9.19
N GLU A 80 3.25 -12.49 -9.64
CA GLU A 80 4.11 -11.36 -9.26
C GLU A 80 4.04 -11.09 -7.75
N LEU A 81 2.85 -11.17 -7.17
CA LEU A 81 2.64 -11.02 -5.74
C LEU A 81 3.35 -12.12 -4.94
N LEU A 82 3.25 -13.38 -5.38
CA LEU A 82 3.94 -14.49 -4.70
C LEU A 82 5.46 -14.29 -4.72
N VAL A 83 6.02 -13.90 -5.87
CA VAL A 83 7.44 -13.57 -6.00
C VAL A 83 7.83 -12.40 -5.08
N LEU A 84 6.98 -11.38 -4.96
CA LEU A 84 7.21 -10.27 -4.02
C LEU A 84 7.26 -10.78 -2.56
N LEU A 85 6.31 -11.60 -2.14
CA LEU A 85 6.25 -12.15 -0.79
C LEU A 85 7.47 -13.05 -0.48
N GLN A 86 7.93 -13.83 -1.46
CA GLN A 86 9.15 -14.63 -1.37
C GLN A 86 10.40 -13.73 -1.25
N ARG A 87 10.51 -12.69 -2.06
CA ARG A 87 11.59 -11.70 -2.00
C ARG A 87 11.65 -10.99 -0.65
N LEU A 88 10.50 -10.68 -0.07
CA LEU A 88 10.37 -10.09 1.27
C LEU A 88 10.60 -11.11 2.40
N LYS A 89 10.86 -12.39 2.07
CA LYS A 89 11.04 -13.51 3.02
C LYS A 89 9.85 -13.72 3.96
N LEU A 90 8.66 -13.38 3.52
CA LEU A 90 7.41 -13.56 4.29
C LEU A 90 6.80 -14.95 4.06
N VAL A 91 7.16 -15.59 2.96
CA VAL A 91 6.81 -16.97 2.64
C VAL A 91 8.06 -17.71 2.13
N PRO A 92 8.14 -19.04 2.26
CA PRO A 92 9.24 -19.83 1.70
C PRO A 92 9.36 -19.66 0.17
N THR A 93 10.56 -19.82 -0.38
CA THR A 93 10.79 -19.75 -1.84
C THR A 93 10.06 -20.82 -2.63
N ALA A 94 9.75 -21.96 -2.01
CA ALA A 94 8.96 -23.03 -2.61
C ALA A 94 7.44 -22.91 -2.33
N ALA A 95 6.99 -21.82 -1.69
CA ALA A 95 5.57 -21.64 -1.39
C ALA A 95 4.74 -21.48 -2.66
N THR A 96 3.56 -22.06 -2.64
CA THR A 96 2.48 -21.86 -3.61
C THR A 96 1.27 -21.29 -2.87
N TRP A 97 0.29 -20.76 -3.58
CA TRP A 97 -0.92 -20.21 -2.95
C TRP A 97 -1.74 -21.25 -2.16
N GLU A 98 -1.58 -22.54 -2.44
CA GLU A 98 -2.19 -23.63 -1.66
C GLU A 98 -1.47 -23.87 -0.33
N THR A 99 -0.17 -23.51 -0.23
CA THR A 99 0.65 -23.74 0.96
C THR A 99 0.83 -22.50 1.81
N VAL A 100 0.49 -21.30 1.29
CA VAL A 100 0.56 -20.06 2.05
C VAL A 100 -0.49 -20.06 3.16
N ALA A 101 -0.01 -19.92 4.41
CA ALA A 101 -0.89 -19.82 5.56
C ALA A 101 -1.59 -18.46 5.59
N LEU A 102 -2.89 -18.48 5.72
CA LEU A 102 -3.73 -17.33 6.04
C LEU A 102 -4.32 -17.50 7.43
N TYR A 103 -5.02 -16.48 7.93
CA TYR A 103 -5.63 -16.55 9.25
C TYR A 103 -7.03 -15.95 9.25
N GLU A 104 -7.92 -16.58 10.01
CA GLU A 104 -9.31 -16.19 10.20
C GLU A 104 -9.57 -15.68 11.62
N PRO A 105 -10.48 -14.71 11.79
CA PRO A 105 -10.94 -14.28 13.09
C PRO A 105 -11.88 -15.32 13.71
N VAL A 106 -11.67 -15.69 14.98
CA VAL A 106 -12.56 -16.60 15.70
C VAL A 106 -13.40 -15.82 16.73
N GLY A 107 -12.75 -15.08 17.59
CA GLY A 107 -13.36 -14.38 18.72
C GLY A 107 -13.02 -15.04 20.05
N CYS A 108 -12.77 -14.22 21.07
CA CYS A 108 -12.52 -14.65 22.45
C CYS A 108 -12.87 -13.49 23.41
N ASN A 109 -12.73 -13.76 24.71
CA ASN A 109 -13.06 -12.81 25.78
C ASN A 109 -12.17 -11.55 25.84
N VAL A 110 -11.04 -11.51 25.11
CA VAL A 110 -10.10 -10.38 25.10
C VAL A 110 -10.10 -9.58 23.80
N CYS A 111 -11.04 -9.89 22.88
CA CYS A 111 -11.14 -9.23 21.58
C CYS A 111 -12.61 -9.01 21.17
N SER A 112 -12.82 -8.24 20.11
CA SER A 112 -14.15 -8.04 19.51
C SER A 112 -14.20 -8.71 18.15
N GLY A 113 -15.01 -9.80 18.01
CA GLY A 113 -15.19 -10.53 16.75
C GLY A 113 -13.91 -11.07 16.13
N GLY A 114 -12.91 -11.43 16.95
CA GLY A 114 -11.62 -11.94 16.47
C GLY A 114 -10.58 -10.85 16.16
N TYR A 115 -10.89 -9.56 16.39
CA TYR A 115 -9.99 -8.45 16.14
C TYR A 115 -9.66 -7.67 17.42
N LYS A 116 -8.42 -7.18 17.52
CA LYS A 116 -7.94 -6.34 18.62
C LYS A 116 -6.98 -5.28 18.13
N GLY A 117 -7.43 -4.02 18.15
CA GLY A 117 -6.67 -2.88 17.63
C GLY A 117 -6.67 -2.78 16.09
N ARG A 118 -5.80 -1.95 15.58
CA ARG A 118 -5.65 -1.67 14.14
C ARG A 118 -4.19 -1.72 13.74
N VAL A 119 -3.93 -1.97 12.46
CA VAL A 119 -2.59 -1.90 11.84
C VAL A 119 -2.70 -1.06 10.58
N GLY A 120 -1.68 -0.24 10.30
CA GLY A 120 -1.61 0.53 9.07
C GLY A 120 -1.22 -0.36 7.90
N VAL A 121 -1.79 -0.08 6.73
CA VAL A 121 -1.28 -0.50 5.43
C VAL A 121 -0.82 0.73 4.69
N TYR A 122 0.32 0.64 4.04
CA TYR A 122 1.06 1.80 3.55
C TYR A 122 1.46 1.63 2.09
N GLU A 123 1.61 2.76 1.45
CA GLU A 123 2.22 2.90 0.14
C GLU A 123 3.16 4.10 0.17
N PHE A 124 4.39 3.90 -0.28
CA PHE A 124 5.43 4.93 -0.30
C PHE A 124 5.86 5.18 -1.75
N LEU A 125 5.79 6.43 -2.18
CA LEU A 125 6.31 6.90 -3.45
C LEU A 125 7.38 7.97 -3.18
N GLU A 126 8.63 7.59 -3.36
CA GLU A 126 9.76 8.52 -3.28
C GLU A 126 9.90 9.27 -4.60
N VAL A 127 10.04 10.59 -4.55
CA VAL A 127 10.25 11.42 -5.74
C VAL A 127 11.74 11.47 -6.06
N THR A 128 12.20 10.45 -6.77
CA THR A 128 13.60 10.38 -7.23
C THR A 128 13.85 11.28 -8.45
N PRO A 129 15.13 11.62 -8.75
CA PRO A 129 15.48 12.36 -9.96
C PRO A 129 14.94 11.74 -11.26
N GLN A 130 14.76 10.42 -11.29
CA GLN A 130 14.20 9.71 -12.45
C GLN A 130 12.69 9.93 -12.62
N LEU A 131 11.96 10.20 -11.52
CA LEU A 131 10.52 10.48 -11.57
C LEU A 131 10.19 11.97 -11.78
N GLN A 132 11.11 12.88 -11.44
CA GLN A 132 10.89 14.33 -11.58
C GLN A 132 10.46 14.77 -12.99
N PRO A 133 11.05 14.26 -14.10
CA PRO A 133 10.61 14.60 -15.44
C PRO A 133 9.15 14.21 -15.72
N LEU A 134 8.69 13.08 -15.17
CA LEU A 134 7.30 12.64 -15.33
C LEU A 134 6.33 13.57 -14.59
N ILE A 135 6.70 14.05 -13.40
CA ILE A 135 5.92 15.03 -12.65
C ILE A 135 5.82 16.34 -13.42
N THR A 136 6.95 16.82 -13.93
CA THR A 136 7.00 18.07 -14.72
C THR A 136 6.18 17.98 -16.01
N ALA A 137 6.15 16.80 -16.65
CA ALA A 137 5.35 16.54 -17.83
C ALA A 137 3.85 16.35 -17.54
N THR A 138 3.42 16.47 -16.29
CA THR A 138 2.02 16.26 -15.83
C THR A 138 1.43 14.93 -16.28
N THR A 139 2.20 13.85 -16.15
CA THR A 139 1.76 12.48 -16.43
C THR A 139 0.63 12.05 -15.48
N THR A 140 -0.12 11.04 -15.89
CA THR A 140 -1.19 10.51 -15.03
C THR A 140 -0.63 9.83 -13.78
N SER A 141 -1.43 9.78 -12.72
CA SER A 141 -1.06 9.05 -11.49
C SER A 141 -0.71 7.58 -11.76
N GLN A 142 -1.40 6.92 -12.71
CA GLN A 142 -1.10 5.55 -13.09
C GLN A 142 0.28 5.42 -13.74
N GLN A 143 0.63 6.29 -14.67
CA GLN A 143 1.95 6.28 -15.33
C GLN A 143 3.08 6.52 -14.32
N LEU A 144 2.84 7.38 -13.33
CA LEU A 144 3.80 7.65 -12.27
C LEU A 144 3.97 6.44 -11.34
N GLU A 145 2.87 5.80 -10.96
CA GLU A 145 2.89 4.56 -10.17
C GLU A 145 3.64 3.46 -10.90
N ASP A 146 3.33 3.23 -12.18
CA ASP A 146 3.99 2.22 -13.02
C ASP A 146 5.51 2.48 -13.13
N ALA A 147 5.90 3.75 -13.29
CA ALA A 147 7.31 4.15 -13.31
C ALA A 147 8.00 3.90 -11.96
N ALA A 148 7.36 4.28 -10.84
CA ALA A 148 7.88 4.06 -9.50
C ALA A 148 8.01 2.56 -9.17
N ARG A 149 7.03 1.74 -9.55
CA ARG A 149 7.10 0.28 -9.41
C ARG A 149 8.29 -0.30 -10.17
N LYS A 150 8.48 0.12 -11.43
CA LYS A 150 9.55 -0.38 -12.29
C LYS A 150 10.94 0.08 -11.85
N GLN A 151 11.09 1.34 -11.43
CA GLN A 151 12.38 1.95 -11.14
C GLN A 151 12.84 1.75 -9.69
N GLN A 152 11.92 1.76 -8.74
CA GLN A 152 12.22 1.74 -7.30
C GLN A 152 11.70 0.47 -6.61
N GLY A 153 10.93 -0.37 -7.30
CA GLY A 153 10.27 -1.52 -6.67
C GLY A 153 9.19 -1.09 -5.67
N MET A 154 8.51 0.03 -5.93
CA MET A 154 7.42 0.52 -5.11
C MET A 154 6.39 -0.58 -4.87
N ILE A 155 6.00 -0.74 -3.61
CA ILE A 155 4.97 -1.68 -3.15
C ILE A 155 3.68 -0.90 -2.97
N THR A 156 2.59 -1.36 -3.59
CA THR A 156 1.28 -0.75 -3.44
C THR A 156 0.66 -1.02 -2.07
N MET A 157 -0.30 -0.20 -1.67
CA MET A 157 -1.04 -0.40 -0.41
C MET A 157 -1.70 -1.79 -0.33
N LEU A 158 -2.22 -2.29 -1.45
CA LEU A 158 -2.78 -3.64 -1.52
C LEU A 158 -1.70 -4.71 -1.28
N GLU A 159 -0.55 -4.60 -1.91
CA GLU A 159 0.57 -5.55 -1.73
C GLU A 159 1.13 -5.51 -0.31
N ASP A 160 1.26 -4.32 0.30
CA ASP A 160 1.63 -4.19 1.71
C ASP A 160 0.56 -4.81 2.63
N GLY A 161 -0.72 -4.58 2.33
CA GLY A 161 -1.82 -5.24 3.04
C GLY A 161 -1.72 -6.76 2.97
N LEU A 162 -1.48 -7.30 1.79
CA LEU A 162 -1.33 -8.75 1.57
C LEU A 162 -0.10 -9.33 2.27
N SER A 163 0.98 -8.57 2.39
CA SER A 163 2.13 -8.95 3.22
C SER A 163 1.73 -9.13 4.70
N LYS A 164 0.82 -8.30 5.19
CA LYS A 164 0.30 -8.39 6.56
C LYS A 164 -0.72 -9.52 6.75
N VAL A 165 -1.41 -9.90 5.68
CA VAL A 165 -2.31 -11.07 5.70
C VAL A 165 -1.50 -12.36 5.89
N VAL A 166 -0.45 -12.59 5.10
CA VAL A 166 0.36 -13.82 5.19
C VAL A 166 1.14 -13.91 6.51
N THR A 167 1.42 -12.77 7.15
CA THR A 167 2.00 -12.75 8.50
C THR A 167 0.95 -12.89 9.62
N GLY A 168 -0.33 -12.97 9.27
CA GLY A 168 -1.43 -13.14 10.22
C GLY A 168 -1.71 -11.89 11.07
N LEU A 169 -1.34 -10.71 10.61
CA LEU A 169 -1.65 -9.45 11.30
C LEU A 169 -3.08 -8.98 11.03
N THR A 170 -3.63 -9.30 9.86
CA THR A 170 -4.99 -8.94 9.44
C THR A 170 -5.57 -10.03 8.55
N THR A 171 -6.79 -9.83 8.07
CA THR A 171 -7.44 -10.76 7.14
C THR A 171 -7.47 -10.20 5.71
N MET A 172 -7.70 -11.10 4.76
CA MET A 172 -7.88 -10.75 3.36
C MET A 172 -9.06 -9.78 3.15
N GLU A 173 -10.17 -10.04 3.82
CA GLU A 173 -11.39 -9.23 3.72
C GLU A 173 -11.14 -7.79 4.19
N GLU A 174 -10.37 -7.61 5.27
CA GLU A 174 -10.02 -6.27 5.75
C GLU A 174 -9.17 -5.49 4.74
N VAL A 175 -8.20 -6.16 4.12
CA VAL A 175 -7.35 -5.53 3.09
C VAL A 175 -8.17 -5.18 1.85
N LEU A 176 -8.99 -6.12 1.36
CA LEU A 176 -9.84 -5.88 0.18
C LEU A 176 -10.83 -4.74 0.43
N ARG A 177 -11.42 -4.66 1.62
CA ARG A 177 -12.35 -3.57 1.98
C ARG A 177 -11.71 -2.19 1.81
N VAL A 178 -10.48 -1.98 2.26
CA VAL A 178 -9.81 -0.66 2.21
C VAL A 178 -9.08 -0.39 0.89
N ALA A 179 -8.78 -1.43 0.12
CA ALA A 179 -8.12 -1.28 -1.18
C ALA A 179 -9.10 -0.98 -2.32
N THR A 180 -10.42 -1.17 -2.10
CA THR A 180 -11.48 -0.90 -3.09
C THR A 180 -12.27 0.37 -2.80
N GLU A 181 -12.00 1.05 -1.70
CA GLU A 181 -12.51 2.39 -1.35
C GLU A 181 -11.62 3.50 -1.95
#